data_66f77408ed9674b74ff50367a4b97128
#
_entry.id   66f77408ed9674b74ff50367a4b97128
#
_cell.length_a   1.000
_cell.length_b   1.000
_cell.length_c   1.000
_cell.angle_alpha   90.00
_cell.angle_beta   90.00
_cell.angle_gamma   90.00
#
_symmetry.space_group_name_H-M   'P 1'
#
loop_
_entity.id
_entity.type
_entity.pdbx_description
1 polymer ?
#
loop_
_entity_poly.entity_id
_entity_poly.type
_entity_poly.pdbx_seq_one_letter_code
_entity_poly.pdbx_strand_id
1 'polypeptide(L)'
;TFFEAAVVKLLIAMGYGGATGTGVVTARTNDGGIDGIIDQDVLGLSKVYLQAKRYAAGNAVQRPEVQGFVGALSGKAESGVFITTSRFSAGAKEWVDRVPARIILIGGARLAELMIRYNVGVQEKKAYRIVEIDEDFFA
;
A
#
# COMPACT_ATOMS: atom_id res chain seq x y z
N THR A 1 -2.29 -7.86 12.25
CA THR A 1 -1.42 -9.03 12.20
C THR A 1 -0.11 -8.73 11.48
N PHE A 2 0.61 -9.76 11.18
CA PHE A 2 1.92 -9.65 10.53
C PHE A 2 1.84 -8.95 9.16
N PHE A 3 0.87 -9.28 8.34
CA PHE A 3 0.75 -8.69 7.01
C PHE A 3 0.44 -7.19 7.08
N GLU A 4 -0.46 -6.80 7.95
CA GLU A 4 -0.80 -5.38 8.14
C GLU A 4 0.40 -4.59 8.64
N ALA A 5 1.15 -5.15 9.59
CA ALA A 5 2.36 -4.51 10.08
C ALA A 5 3.43 -4.38 8.99
N ALA A 6 3.56 -5.39 8.13
CA ALA A 6 4.50 -5.36 7.01
C ALA A 6 4.13 -4.27 6.00
N VAL A 7 2.83 -4.10 5.74
CA VAL A 7 2.35 -3.07 4.82
C VAL A 7 2.60 -1.67 5.38
N VAL A 8 2.37 -1.45 6.65
CA VAL A 8 2.70 -0.17 7.31
C VAL A 8 4.19 0.12 7.20
N LYS A 9 5.02 -0.90 7.44
CA LYS A 9 6.47 -0.77 7.32
C LYS A 9 6.89 -0.38 5.90
N LEU A 10 6.23 -0.93 4.90
CA LEU A 10 6.47 -0.58 3.51
C LEU A 10 6.12 0.90 3.25
N LEU A 11 4.98 1.36 3.70
CA LEU A 11 4.58 2.76 3.52
C LEU A 11 5.55 3.72 4.20
N ILE A 12 6.04 3.36 5.37
CA ILE A 12 7.06 4.16 6.07
C ILE A 12 8.36 4.20 5.24
N ALA A 13 8.78 3.06 4.71
CA ALA A 13 9.96 3.00 3.84
C ALA A 13 9.81 3.84 2.57
N MET A 14 8.58 4.01 2.09
CA MET A 14 8.27 4.84 0.94
C MET A 14 8.24 6.34 1.26
N GLY A 15 8.36 6.72 2.53
CA GLY A 15 8.40 8.13 2.95
C GLY A 15 7.17 8.63 3.67
N TYR A 16 6.17 7.79 3.89
CA TYR A 16 5.01 8.16 4.69
C TYR A 16 5.33 8.02 6.18
N GLY A 17 4.49 8.56 7.03
CA GLY A 17 4.64 8.42 8.48
C GLY A 17 4.95 9.73 9.21
N GLY A 18 5.02 10.84 8.48
CA GLY A 18 5.26 12.14 9.07
C GLY A 18 6.67 12.31 9.61
N ALA A 19 6.84 13.22 10.55
CA ALA A 19 8.16 13.57 11.12
C ALA A 19 8.80 12.43 11.88
N THR A 20 8.01 11.56 12.49
CA THR A 20 8.51 10.45 13.31
C THR A 20 8.75 9.18 12.50
N GLY A 21 8.23 9.10 11.27
CA GLY A 21 8.32 7.91 10.46
C GLY A 21 7.54 6.73 11.05
N THR A 22 6.50 6.99 11.82
CA THR A 22 5.70 5.95 12.46
C THR A 22 4.31 5.89 11.86
N GLY A 23 3.78 4.69 11.73
CA GLY A 23 2.41 4.45 11.37
C GLY A 23 1.67 3.84 12.56
N VAL A 24 0.36 3.97 12.55
CA VAL A 24 -0.49 3.39 13.59
C VAL A 24 -1.31 2.26 12.96
N VAL A 25 -1.19 1.07 13.52
CA VAL A 25 -2.02 -0.07 13.13
C VAL A 25 -3.19 -0.13 14.11
N THR A 26 -4.39 0.06 13.59
CA THR A 26 -5.59 0.02 14.43
C THR A 26 -5.95 -1.41 14.81
N ALA A 27 -6.68 -1.54 15.91
CA ALA A 27 -7.21 -2.84 16.30
C ALA A 27 -8.23 -3.31 15.27
N ARG A 28 -8.24 -4.62 15.00
CA ARG A 28 -9.14 -5.23 14.06
C ARG A 28 -10.51 -5.43 14.66
N THR A 29 -11.24 -4.41 14.86
CA THR A 29 -12.54 -4.61 15.42
C THR A 29 -13.60 -4.10 14.48
N ASN A 30 -14.11 -2.96 14.74
CA ASN A 30 -15.30 -2.46 14.09
C ASN A 30 -15.03 -1.19 13.30
N ASP A 31 -13.83 -1.04 12.80
CA ASP A 31 -13.42 0.18 12.10
C ASP A 31 -13.84 0.19 10.63
N GLY A 32 -14.74 -0.71 10.23
CA GLY A 32 -15.25 -0.73 8.88
C GLY A 32 -14.20 -1.11 7.84
N GLY A 33 -13.20 -1.87 8.24
CA GLY A 33 -12.16 -2.32 7.33
C GLY A 33 -10.93 -1.43 7.29
N ILE A 34 -10.75 -0.56 8.27
CA ILE A 34 -9.53 0.23 8.38
C ILE A 34 -8.55 -0.51 9.28
N ASP A 35 -7.39 -0.88 8.73
CA ASP A 35 -6.37 -1.63 9.47
C ASP A 35 -5.26 -0.72 9.97
N GLY A 36 -5.06 0.42 9.37
CA GLY A 36 -4.00 1.32 9.77
C GLY A 36 -4.27 2.75 9.34
N ILE A 37 -3.61 3.67 10.01
CA ILE A 37 -3.65 5.10 9.69
C ILE A 37 -2.21 5.59 9.73
N ILE A 38 -1.80 6.31 8.70
CA ILE A 38 -0.43 6.80 8.60
C ILE A 38 -0.45 8.26 8.14
N ASP A 39 0.42 9.07 8.73
CA ASP A 39 0.53 10.48 8.33
C ASP A 39 1.19 10.58 6.96
N GLN A 40 0.65 11.44 6.11
CA GLN A 40 1.17 11.67 4.78
C GLN A 40 2.23 12.78 4.78
N ASP A 41 2.15 13.71 5.71
CA ASP A 41 3.04 14.86 5.78
C ASP A 41 3.69 15.00 7.15
N VAL A 42 4.70 15.84 7.23
CA VAL A 42 5.49 16.06 8.44
C VAL A 42 4.64 16.60 9.60
N LEU A 43 3.64 17.40 9.29
CA LEU A 43 2.79 18.00 10.32
C LEU A 43 1.59 17.13 10.72
N GLY A 44 1.32 16.08 9.98
CA GLY A 44 0.17 15.21 10.24
C GLY A 44 -1.16 15.84 9.84
N LEU A 45 -1.15 16.78 8.91
CA LEU A 45 -2.36 17.43 8.43
C LEU A 45 -3.17 16.53 7.50
N SER A 46 -2.49 15.66 6.78
CA SER A 46 -3.11 14.69 5.87
C SER A 46 -2.81 13.28 6.33
N LYS A 47 -3.83 12.44 6.30
CA LYS A 47 -3.71 11.05 6.72
C LYS A 47 -4.10 10.12 5.58
N VAL A 48 -3.40 9.01 5.47
CA VAL A 48 -3.73 7.92 4.56
C VAL A 48 -4.27 6.77 5.40
N TYR A 49 -5.46 6.32 5.06
CA TYR A 49 -6.07 5.18 5.71
C TYR A 49 -5.78 3.93 4.90
N LEU A 50 -5.60 2.82 5.60
CA LEU A 50 -5.05 1.60 5.02
C LEU A 50 -5.97 0.42 5.30
N GLN A 51 -6.22 -0.37 4.27
CA GLN A 51 -6.83 -1.70 4.36
C GLN A 51 -5.89 -2.69 3.72
N ALA A 52 -5.65 -3.81 4.38
CA ALA A 52 -4.82 -4.88 3.86
C ALA A 52 -5.59 -6.21 3.92
N LYS A 53 -5.65 -6.91 2.80
CA LYS A 53 -6.32 -8.22 2.68
C LYS A 53 -5.35 -9.24 2.12
N ARG A 54 -5.05 -10.25 2.91
CA ARG A 54 -4.22 -11.36 2.48
C ARG A 54 -5.12 -12.46 1.90
N TYR A 55 -5.16 -12.55 0.58
CA TYR A 55 -5.98 -13.52 -0.14
C TYR A 55 -5.10 -14.44 -0.99
N ALA A 56 -5.55 -15.67 -1.19
CA ALA A 56 -4.94 -16.56 -2.14
C ALA A 56 -5.10 -15.99 -3.56
N ALA A 57 -4.16 -16.33 -4.46
CA ALA A 57 -4.09 -15.73 -5.79
C ALA A 57 -5.40 -15.86 -6.60
N GLY A 58 -6.19 -16.92 -6.35
CA GLY A 58 -7.46 -17.13 -7.04
C GLY A 58 -8.61 -16.27 -6.52
N ASN A 59 -8.46 -15.60 -5.39
CA ASN A 59 -9.52 -14.85 -4.73
C ASN A 59 -9.31 -13.35 -4.92
N ALA A 60 -10.03 -12.76 -5.86
CA ALA A 60 -9.95 -11.33 -6.09
C ALA A 60 -10.71 -10.56 -5.02
N VAL A 61 -10.23 -9.37 -4.68
CA VAL A 61 -10.98 -8.41 -3.87
C VAL A 61 -12.06 -7.81 -4.76
N GLN A 62 -13.30 -7.93 -4.32
CA GLN A 62 -14.48 -7.54 -5.09
C GLN A 62 -14.93 -6.12 -4.75
N ARG A 63 -15.76 -5.56 -5.62
CA ARG A 63 -16.28 -4.20 -5.43
C ARG A 63 -16.90 -3.95 -4.05
N PRO A 64 -17.75 -4.83 -3.49
CA PRO A 64 -18.34 -4.57 -2.17
C PRO A 64 -17.31 -4.35 -1.07
N GLU A 65 -16.19 -5.05 -1.10
CA GLU A 65 -15.12 -4.89 -0.11
C GLU A 65 -14.47 -3.51 -0.23
N VAL A 66 -14.23 -3.08 -1.44
CA VAL A 66 -13.65 -1.74 -1.69
C VAL A 66 -14.64 -0.64 -1.32
N GLN A 67 -15.92 -0.84 -1.63
CA GLN A 67 -16.98 0.09 -1.22
C GLN A 67 -17.07 0.21 0.30
N GLY A 68 -16.93 -0.90 1.01
CA GLY A 68 -16.91 -0.91 2.48
C GLY A 68 -15.75 -0.10 3.03
N PHE A 69 -14.58 -0.24 2.44
CA PHE A 69 -13.40 0.53 2.84
C PHE A 69 -13.61 2.04 2.61
N VAL A 70 -14.07 2.42 1.43
CA VAL A 70 -14.33 3.83 1.11
C VAL A 70 -15.41 4.40 2.00
N GLY A 71 -16.45 3.63 2.30
CA GLY A 71 -17.50 4.04 3.24
C GLY A 71 -16.95 4.32 4.63
N ALA A 72 -15.99 3.50 5.08
CA ALA A 72 -15.36 3.68 6.38
C ALA A 72 -14.49 4.95 6.44
N LEU A 73 -14.00 5.43 5.31
CA LEU A 73 -13.23 6.68 5.24
C LEU A 73 -14.10 7.93 5.32
N SER A 74 -15.37 7.83 5.00
CA SER A 74 -16.27 8.98 4.90
C SER A 74 -16.26 9.80 6.20
N GLY A 75 -15.95 11.09 6.07
CA GLY A 75 -15.84 11.98 7.21
C GLY A 75 -14.55 11.87 8.00
N LYS A 76 -13.65 10.95 7.66
CA LYS A 76 -12.38 10.75 8.37
C LYS A 76 -11.18 11.16 7.53
N ALA A 77 -11.16 10.79 6.26
CA ALA A 77 -10.04 11.05 5.37
C ALA A 77 -10.52 11.08 3.92
N GLU A 78 -9.73 11.74 3.06
CA GLU A 78 -9.98 11.81 1.62
C GLU A 78 -9.14 10.80 0.84
N SER A 79 -8.17 10.17 1.50
CA SER A 79 -7.22 9.27 0.85
C SER A 79 -7.15 7.93 1.55
N GLY A 80 -7.09 6.88 0.77
CA GLY A 80 -6.94 5.53 1.27
C GLY A 80 -6.16 4.64 0.33
N VAL A 81 -5.50 3.64 0.89
CA VAL A 81 -4.77 2.63 0.15
C VAL A 81 -5.33 1.27 0.53
N PHE A 82 -5.76 0.51 -0.46
CA PHE A 82 -6.21 -0.86 -0.24
C PHE A 82 -5.22 -1.81 -0.90
N ILE A 83 -4.57 -2.64 -0.10
CA ILE A 83 -3.52 -3.54 -0.55
C ILE A 83 -3.96 -4.98 -0.38
N THR A 84 -3.72 -5.81 -1.39
CA THR A 84 -3.98 -7.25 -1.30
C THR A 84 -2.81 -8.04 -1.87
N THR A 85 -2.65 -9.26 -1.39
CA THR A 85 -1.69 -10.22 -1.94
C THR A 85 -2.19 -10.83 -3.25
N SER A 86 -3.49 -10.72 -3.55
CA SER A 86 -4.08 -11.27 -4.77
C SER A 86 -4.26 -10.19 -5.85
N ARG A 87 -5.48 -9.86 -6.17
CA ARG A 87 -5.81 -8.87 -7.18
C ARG A 87 -7.17 -8.24 -6.88
N PHE A 88 -7.48 -7.17 -7.59
CA PHE A 88 -8.80 -6.55 -7.53
C PHE A 88 -9.59 -6.91 -8.78
N SER A 89 -10.89 -7.12 -8.61
CA SER A 89 -11.77 -7.38 -9.75
C SER A 89 -11.88 -6.15 -10.65
N ALA A 90 -12.27 -6.36 -11.91
CA ALA A 90 -12.52 -5.26 -12.84
C ALA A 90 -13.59 -4.31 -12.30
N GLY A 91 -14.64 -4.84 -11.70
CA GLY A 91 -15.70 -4.02 -11.10
C GLY A 91 -15.20 -3.15 -9.96
N ALA A 92 -14.28 -3.66 -9.13
CA ALA A 92 -13.68 -2.87 -8.06
C ALA A 92 -12.85 -1.70 -8.62
N LYS A 93 -12.03 -1.97 -9.62
CA LYS A 93 -11.20 -0.94 -10.26
C LYS A 93 -12.02 0.15 -10.91
N GLU A 94 -13.04 -0.23 -11.67
CA GLU A 94 -13.94 0.71 -12.34
C GLU A 94 -14.67 1.59 -11.34
N TRP A 95 -15.14 1.00 -10.25
CA TRP A 95 -15.85 1.77 -9.24
C TRP A 95 -14.95 2.82 -8.57
N VAL A 96 -13.71 2.46 -8.25
CA VAL A 96 -12.74 3.37 -7.63
C VAL A 96 -12.45 4.57 -8.52
N ASP A 97 -12.41 4.37 -9.84
CA ASP A 97 -12.15 5.46 -10.77
C ASP A 97 -13.26 6.52 -10.79
N ARG A 98 -14.42 6.21 -10.22
CA ARG A 98 -15.59 7.10 -10.22
C ARG A 98 -15.83 7.80 -8.90
N VAL A 99 -15.17 7.38 -7.82
CA VAL A 99 -15.40 7.99 -6.50
C VAL A 99 -14.57 9.26 -6.33
N PRO A 100 -15.10 10.26 -5.58
CA PRO A 100 -14.35 11.50 -5.34
C PRO A 100 -13.11 11.31 -4.49
N ALA A 101 -13.14 10.35 -3.55
CA ALA A 101 -12.01 10.08 -2.68
C ALA A 101 -10.83 9.53 -3.49
N ARG A 102 -9.63 9.87 -3.05
CA ARG A 102 -8.42 9.36 -3.69
C ARG A 102 -8.08 7.99 -3.12
N ILE A 103 -8.38 6.96 -3.87
CA ILE A 103 -8.20 5.56 -3.46
C ILE A 103 -7.20 4.90 -4.40
N ILE A 104 -6.16 4.32 -3.81
CA ILE A 104 -5.15 3.57 -4.55
C ILE A 104 -5.33 2.09 -4.24
N LEU A 105 -5.42 1.28 -5.28
CA LEU A 105 -5.50 -0.17 -5.17
C LEU A 105 -4.16 -0.78 -5.55
N ILE A 106 -3.57 -1.55 -4.64
CA ILE A 106 -2.28 -2.22 -4.87
C ILE A 106 -2.50 -3.72 -4.76
N GLY A 107 -2.39 -4.41 -5.90
CA GLY A 107 -2.47 -5.87 -5.97
C GLY A 107 -1.12 -6.52 -5.72
N GLY A 108 -1.11 -7.86 -5.73
CA GLY A 108 0.07 -8.64 -5.37
C GLY A 108 1.30 -8.36 -6.24
N ALA A 109 1.12 -8.19 -7.55
CA ALA A 109 2.24 -7.91 -8.45
C ALA A 109 2.90 -6.55 -8.11
N ARG A 110 2.08 -5.51 -7.94
CA ARG A 110 2.60 -4.19 -7.59
C ARG A 110 3.18 -4.17 -6.19
N LEU A 111 2.55 -4.89 -5.26
CA LEU A 111 3.06 -5.02 -3.90
C LEU A 111 4.46 -5.63 -3.89
N ALA A 112 4.66 -6.72 -4.65
CA ALA A 112 5.97 -7.36 -4.76
C ALA A 112 7.03 -6.41 -5.32
N GLU A 113 6.71 -5.64 -6.36
CA GLU A 113 7.61 -4.63 -6.91
C GLU A 113 8.03 -3.60 -5.86
N LEU A 114 7.07 -3.10 -5.08
CA LEU A 114 7.34 -2.10 -4.06
C LEU A 114 8.17 -2.67 -2.92
N MET A 115 7.90 -3.90 -2.50
CA MET A 115 8.66 -4.57 -1.44
C MET A 115 10.12 -4.75 -1.86
N ILE A 116 10.35 -5.16 -3.09
CA ILE A 116 11.72 -5.31 -3.63
C ILE A 116 12.40 -3.94 -3.72
N ARG A 117 11.73 -2.96 -4.27
CA ARG A 117 12.27 -1.61 -4.46
C ARG A 117 12.67 -0.95 -3.14
N TYR A 118 11.87 -1.11 -2.11
CA TYR A 118 12.10 -0.49 -0.81
C TYR A 118 12.71 -1.44 0.22
N ASN A 119 13.08 -2.63 -0.20
CA ASN A 119 13.78 -3.63 0.61
C ASN A 119 13.03 -3.96 1.92
N VAL A 120 11.73 -4.20 1.79
CA VAL A 120 10.88 -4.56 2.91
C VAL A 120 10.35 -5.98 2.69
N GLY A 121 10.52 -6.84 3.69
CA GLY A 121 10.02 -8.21 3.65
C GLY A 121 10.72 -9.09 2.62
N VAL A 122 11.90 -8.70 2.16
CA VAL A 122 12.67 -9.43 1.16
C VAL A 122 14.08 -9.70 1.68
N GLN A 123 14.69 -10.75 1.16
CA GLN A 123 16.07 -11.09 1.46
C GLN A 123 16.83 -11.23 0.15
N GLU A 124 17.95 -10.53 0.04
CA GLU A 124 18.80 -10.65 -1.13
C GLU A 124 19.46 -12.02 -1.13
N LYS A 125 19.23 -12.79 -2.19
CA LYS A 125 19.86 -14.10 -2.36
C LYS A 125 21.11 -14.02 -3.22
N LYS A 126 21.11 -13.12 -4.19
CA LYS A 126 22.22 -12.97 -5.13
C LYS A 126 22.17 -11.57 -5.74
N ALA A 127 23.33 -10.94 -5.82
CA ALA A 127 23.48 -9.65 -6.45
C ALA A 127 24.27 -9.79 -7.75
N TYR A 128 23.82 -9.08 -8.78
CA TYR A 128 24.52 -8.99 -10.05
C TYR A 128 24.96 -7.56 -10.28
N ARG A 129 26.18 -7.37 -10.71
CA ARG A 129 26.66 -6.08 -11.19
C ARG A 129 26.36 -5.96 -12.66
N ILE A 130 25.73 -4.87 -13.04
CA ILE A 130 25.55 -4.52 -14.43
C ILE A 130 26.51 -3.40 -14.72
N VAL A 131 27.39 -3.63 -15.69
CA VAL A 131 28.44 -2.68 -16.03
C VAL A 131 28.37 -2.35 -17.52
N GLU A 132 28.72 -1.12 -17.84
CA GLU A 132 28.86 -0.67 -19.20
C GLU A 132 30.29 -0.21 -19.41
N ILE A 133 30.74 -0.24 -20.65
CA ILE A 133 32.04 0.31 -20.99
C ILE A 133 31.91 1.83 -20.96
N ASP A 134 32.82 2.47 -20.22
CA ASP A 134 32.87 3.92 -20.20
C ASP A 134 33.55 4.38 -21.52
N GLU A 135 32.74 4.87 -22.41
CA GLU A 135 33.23 5.32 -23.72
C GLU A 135 34.22 6.48 -23.58
N ASP A 136 34.08 7.30 -22.56
CA ASP A 136 35.02 8.42 -22.33
C ASP A 136 36.41 7.95 -21.96
N PHE A 137 36.54 6.75 -21.41
CA PHE A 137 37.81 6.16 -21.06
C PHE A 137 38.71 5.94 -22.30
N PHE A 138 38.08 5.67 -23.43
CA PHE A 138 38.79 5.39 -24.68
C PHE A 138 38.87 6.60 -25.62
N ALA A 139 38.33 7.74 -25.20
CA ALA A 139 38.30 8.96 -26.02
C ALA A 139 39.65 9.68 -26.16
#